data_601c041885b8a5e111f15219f11bfd1f
#
_entry.id   601c041885b8a5e111f15219f11bfd1f
#
_cell.length_a   1.000
_cell.length_b   1.000
_cell.length_c   1.000
_cell.angle_alpha   90.00
_cell.angle_beta   90.00
_cell.angle_gamma   90.00
#
_symmetry.space_group_name_H-M   'P 1'
#
loop_
_entity.id
_entity.type
_entity.pdbx_description
1 polymer ?
#
loop_
_entity_poly.entity_id
_entity_poly.type
_entity_poly.pdbx_seq_one_letter_code
_entity_poly.pdbx_strand_id
1 'polypeptide(L)'
;MTLQLSEECLERQTILVCPFCHSSRIVKHGRTSANTLRYRCLSCKRTWVKDGCSRPGPDLGALAESYLSGSSYRDLRSLYRSSPIRINQKLREYLAGCSSWEEYLDACTPKHESRLIHLVGRKFKAKVNDSGEHSMYLALAIDALSTVVLGFEIGDCESENVWLSLLDRMNCRGFACPTFMSYGFKVVEDALKVVFPYSETLHNFTRTYYDKQLKEELSHSFDTRKLILEAVRDNINDGSCRLEDYLVIFKDKRMKQIVLNSKEYFLRRLQERMIQQPCTRFEGLLGAFEKRFEKFHMIKYDPYPVVNAWIAWWMLDPLPIGFSRLSLYLQCPCETHFRNFNCGTLPRPLQLPLDDPATRNFVVELAVRSLQIPVK
;
A
#
# COMPACT_ATOMS: atom_id res chain seq x y z
N MET A 1 -16.30 64.36 37.64
CA MET A 1 -15.08 64.57 36.82
C MET A 1 -14.18 63.39 37.04
N THR A 2 -14.32 62.40 36.17
CA THR A 2 -13.59 61.13 36.23
C THR A 2 -12.50 61.20 35.16
N LEU A 3 -11.26 61.25 35.58
CA LEU A 3 -10.12 61.23 34.68
C LEU A 3 -9.93 59.85 34.09
N GLN A 4 -10.20 59.75 32.81
CA GLN A 4 -9.77 58.58 31.99
C GLN A 4 -8.27 58.75 31.72
N LEU A 5 -7.47 57.91 32.35
CA LEU A 5 -6.07 57.69 31.96
C LEU A 5 -6.05 56.82 30.72
N SER A 6 -5.60 57.39 29.62
CA SER A 6 -5.31 56.71 28.37
C SER A 6 -4.19 55.69 28.58
N GLU A 7 -4.47 54.43 28.34
CA GLU A 7 -3.48 53.38 28.15
C GLU A 7 -2.80 53.55 26.78
N GLU A 8 -1.94 54.55 26.66
CA GLU A 8 -1.07 54.67 25.50
C GLU A 8 0.27 54.01 25.75
N CYS A 9 0.47 52.94 25.00
CA CYS A 9 1.75 52.52 24.42
C CYS A 9 2.97 52.46 25.34
N LEU A 10 3.06 51.43 26.14
CA LEU A 10 4.37 50.85 26.45
C LEU A 10 4.74 49.86 25.32
N GLU A 11 5.14 50.39 24.16
CA GLU A 11 5.93 49.62 23.20
C GLU A 11 7.19 49.15 23.92
N ARG A 12 7.18 47.92 24.42
CA ARG A 12 8.38 47.24 24.87
C ARG A 12 9.32 47.18 23.68
N GLN A 13 10.30 48.05 23.63
CA GLN A 13 11.45 47.94 22.75
C GLN A 13 12.14 46.61 23.10
N THR A 14 11.72 45.54 22.42
CA THR A 14 12.40 44.26 22.49
C THR A 14 13.81 44.46 21.94
N ILE A 15 14.79 44.54 22.82
CA ILE A 15 16.21 44.63 22.46
C ILE A 15 16.50 43.41 21.59
N LEU A 16 16.81 43.67 20.31
CA LEU A 16 17.13 42.61 19.37
C LEU A 16 18.53 42.07 19.70
N VAL A 17 18.61 40.80 20.13
CA VAL A 17 19.89 40.14 20.41
C VAL A 17 20.09 38.98 19.44
N CYS A 18 21.35 38.67 19.13
CA CYS A 18 21.69 37.53 18.28
C CYS A 18 21.29 36.21 18.93
N PRO A 19 20.48 35.34 18.29
CA PRO A 19 20.06 34.08 18.89
C PRO A 19 21.20 33.06 19.03
N PHE A 20 22.38 33.33 18.44
CA PHE A 20 23.52 32.39 18.44
C PHE A 20 24.61 32.76 19.43
N CYS A 21 24.84 34.05 19.68
CA CYS A 21 25.90 34.53 20.56
C CYS A 21 25.46 35.65 21.50
N HIS A 22 24.16 35.93 21.56
CA HIS A 22 23.52 36.92 22.42
C HIS A 22 24.07 38.36 22.32
N SER A 23 24.89 38.64 21.29
CA SER A 23 25.38 39.99 21.03
C SER A 23 24.28 40.94 20.55
N SER A 24 24.29 42.19 21.01
CA SER A 24 23.39 43.24 20.52
C SER A 24 23.89 43.91 19.22
N ARG A 25 25.12 43.59 18.76
CA ARG A 25 25.68 44.19 17.54
C ARG A 25 25.06 43.57 16.28
N ILE A 26 23.90 44.04 15.89
CA ILE A 26 23.06 43.49 14.83
C ILE A 26 22.80 44.56 13.78
N VAL A 27 22.86 44.18 12.51
CA VAL A 27 22.52 45.03 11.37
C VAL A 27 21.46 44.34 10.48
N LYS A 28 20.64 45.20 9.84
CA LYS A 28 19.71 44.68 8.79
C LYS A 28 20.52 44.21 7.60
N HIS A 29 20.24 43.03 7.09
CA HIS A 29 21.01 42.35 6.03
C HIS A 29 20.11 41.89 4.86
N GLY A 30 19.37 42.83 4.27
CA GLY A 30 18.47 42.58 3.15
C GLY A 30 17.21 41.83 3.54
N ARG A 31 16.52 41.30 2.52
CA ARG A 31 15.29 40.50 2.68
C ARG A 31 15.44 39.13 2.08
N THR A 32 14.65 38.17 2.55
CA THR A 32 14.54 36.86 1.95
C THR A 32 13.72 36.93 0.67
N SER A 33 13.71 35.83 -0.14
CA SER A 33 12.79 35.67 -1.29
C SER A 33 11.30 35.80 -0.91
N ALA A 34 10.98 35.58 0.37
CA ALA A 34 9.64 35.74 0.93
C ALA A 34 9.41 37.17 1.50
N ASN A 35 10.24 38.15 1.12
CA ASN A 35 10.19 39.53 1.55
C ASN A 35 10.35 39.77 3.09
N THR A 36 10.85 38.80 3.84
CA THR A 36 11.09 38.90 5.29
C THR A 36 12.44 39.53 5.58
N LEU A 37 12.50 40.47 6.53
CA LEU A 37 13.73 41.17 6.87
C LEU A 37 14.75 40.24 7.54
N ARG A 38 15.99 40.23 7.01
CA ARG A 38 17.11 39.44 7.56
C ARG A 38 18.00 40.36 8.40
N TYR A 39 18.55 39.78 9.44
CA TYR A 39 19.53 40.38 10.31
C TYR A 39 20.85 39.64 10.25
N ARG A 40 21.95 40.32 10.45
CA ARG A 40 23.29 39.75 10.56
C ARG A 40 23.94 40.22 11.85
N CYS A 41 24.49 39.31 12.60
CA CYS A 41 25.32 39.62 13.76
C CYS A 41 26.72 40.03 13.31
N LEU A 42 27.20 41.18 13.78
CA LEU A 42 28.55 41.62 13.49
C LEU A 42 29.61 40.90 14.31
N SER A 43 29.21 40.28 15.43
CA SER A 43 30.12 39.52 16.29
C SER A 43 30.35 38.08 15.74
N CYS A 44 29.31 37.28 15.54
CA CYS A 44 29.44 35.90 15.06
C CYS A 44 29.22 35.70 13.55
N LYS A 45 28.94 36.80 12.81
CA LYS A 45 28.70 36.83 11.35
C LYS A 45 27.50 36.05 10.85
N ARG A 46 26.76 35.36 11.72
CA ARG A 46 25.57 34.57 11.34
C ARG A 46 24.39 35.48 10.99
N THR A 47 23.56 35.03 10.08
CA THR A 47 22.35 35.72 9.63
C THR A 47 21.09 34.97 10.09
N TRP A 48 20.06 35.73 10.47
CA TRP A 48 18.74 35.13 10.83
C TRP A 48 17.61 36.10 10.49
N VAL A 49 16.39 35.68 10.71
CA VAL A 49 15.16 36.47 10.54
C VAL A 49 14.60 36.76 11.93
N LYS A 50 14.18 38.01 12.22
CA LYS A 50 13.76 38.44 13.58
C LYS A 50 12.58 37.63 14.07
N ASP A 51 11.62 37.49 13.23
CA ASP A 51 10.57 36.52 13.47
C ASP A 51 11.11 35.18 12.98
N GLY A 52 11.75 34.47 13.91
CA GLY A 52 11.75 33.02 13.88
C GLY A 52 10.33 32.51 13.96
N CYS A 53 9.42 33.07 13.16
CA CYS A 53 8.34 32.35 12.62
C CYS A 53 9.00 31.27 11.72
N SER A 54 9.64 30.30 12.39
CA SER A 54 9.47 28.95 11.91
C SER A 54 7.98 28.85 11.68
N ARG A 55 7.53 29.20 10.46
CA ARG A 55 6.21 28.77 10.03
C ARG A 55 6.14 27.36 10.57
N PRO A 56 5.12 27.00 11.37
CA PRO A 56 5.03 25.64 11.88
C PRO A 56 5.36 24.78 10.69
N GLY A 57 6.40 23.94 10.85
CA GLY A 57 6.85 23.09 9.74
C GLY A 57 5.63 22.39 9.22
N PRO A 58 5.58 21.98 7.95
CA PRO A 58 4.42 21.25 7.44
C PRO A 58 4.10 20.16 8.44
N ASP A 59 2.83 20.01 8.80
CA ASP A 59 2.37 18.84 9.52
C ASP A 59 2.86 17.63 8.75
N LEU A 60 3.81 16.87 9.33
CA LEU A 60 4.49 15.78 8.64
C LEU A 60 3.52 14.64 8.34
N GLY A 61 2.52 14.43 9.20
CA GLY A 61 1.45 13.46 8.97
C GLY A 61 0.63 13.84 7.73
N ALA A 62 0.15 15.09 7.65
CA ALA A 62 -0.59 15.57 6.48
C ALA A 62 0.26 15.58 5.20
N LEU A 63 1.55 15.86 5.31
CA LEU A 63 2.48 15.77 4.19
C LEU A 63 2.62 14.33 3.70
N ALA A 64 2.77 13.36 4.62
CA ALA A 64 2.89 11.95 4.30
C ALA A 64 1.58 11.41 3.69
N GLU A 65 0.43 11.72 4.29
CA GLU A 65 -0.88 11.34 3.75
C GLU A 65 -1.09 11.88 2.33
N SER A 66 -0.78 13.15 2.09
CA SER A 66 -0.86 13.76 0.76
C SER A 66 0.07 13.07 -0.25
N TYR A 67 1.27 12.68 0.18
CA TYR A 67 2.21 11.93 -0.64
C TYR A 67 1.72 10.52 -0.93
N LEU A 68 1.28 9.78 0.08
CA LEU A 68 0.78 8.41 -0.04
C LEU A 68 -0.52 8.36 -0.85
N SER A 69 -1.40 9.36 -0.72
CA SER A 69 -2.61 9.52 -1.54
C SER A 69 -2.32 9.91 -3.00
N GLY A 70 -1.11 10.41 -3.33
CA GLY A 70 -0.60 10.59 -4.66
C GLY A 70 -0.34 11.99 -5.16
N SER A 71 -0.27 12.91 -4.27
CA SER A 71 0.19 14.23 -4.65
C SER A 71 1.60 14.18 -5.21
N SER A 72 1.82 14.86 -6.32
CA SER A 72 3.16 14.99 -6.89
C SER A 72 4.04 15.89 -6.02
N TYR A 73 5.37 15.79 -6.15
CA TYR A 73 6.28 16.73 -5.49
C TYR A 73 6.03 18.19 -5.86
N ARG A 74 5.50 18.45 -7.06
CA ARG A 74 5.11 19.78 -7.51
C ARG A 74 3.94 20.30 -6.68
N ASP A 75 2.93 19.47 -6.44
CA ASP A 75 1.77 19.82 -5.64
C ASP A 75 2.15 20.02 -4.18
N LEU A 76 2.95 19.10 -3.63
CA LEU A 76 3.47 19.22 -2.26
C LEU A 76 4.31 20.47 -2.07
N ARG A 77 5.13 20.85 -3.07
CA ARG A 77 5.89 22.11 -3.04
C ARG A 77 4.97 23.31 -2.99
N SER A 78 3.92 23.33 -3.78
CA SER A 78 2.94 24.41 -3.80
C SER A 78 2.21 24.50 -2.46
N LEU A 79 1.70 23.37 -1.97
CA LEU A 79 0.91 23.28 -0.75
C LEU A 79 1.73 23.64 0.50
N TYR A 80 2.93 23.08 0.63
CA TYR A 80 3.77 23.27 1.83
C TYR A 80 4.84 24.36 1.66
N ARG A 81 4.90 25.03 0.53
CA ARG A 81 5.85 26.12 0.21
C ARG A 81 7.31 25.77 0.58
N SER A 82 7.71 24.54 0.31
CA SER A 82 9.03 24.00 0.65
C SER A 82 9.75 23.47 -0.58
N SER A 83 11.09 23.42 -0.56
CA SER A 83 11.85 22.84 -1.69
C SER A 83 11.62 21.34 -1.80
N PRO A 84 11.69 20.75 -3.01
CA PRO A 84 11.56 19.29 -3.21
C PRO A 84 12.56 18.49 -2.38
N ILE A 85 13.78 18.97 -2.23
CA ILE A 85 14.84 18.31 -1.42
C ILE A 85 14.42 18.23 0.05
N ARG A 86 13.91 19.34 0.61
CA ARG A 86 13.47 19.38 2.00
C ARG A 86 12.20 18.54 2.23
N ILE A 87 11.27 18.55 1.27
CA ILE A 87 10.09 17.66 1.30
C ILE A 87 10.54 16.21 1.31
N ASN A 88 11.42 15.83 0.40
CA ASN A 88 11.95 14.46 0.30
C ASN A 88 12.63 14.02 1.61
N GLN A 89 13.52 14.84 2.14
CA GLN A 89 14.21 14.54 3.41
C GLN A 89 13.20 14.32 4.54
N LYS A 90 12.24 15.24 4.72
CA LYS A 90 11.24 15.13 5.79
C LYS A 90 10.31 13.93 5.63
N LEU A 91 9.90 13.62 4.41
CA LEU A 91 9.12 12.41 4.13
C LEU A 91 9.91 11.15 4.48
N ARG A 92 11.18 11.08 4.09
CA ARG A 92 12.04 9.93 4.42
C ARG A 92 12.19 9.74 5.94
N GLU A 93 12.50 10.81 6.66
CA GLU A 93 12.60 10.80 8.12
C GLU A 93 11.29 10.32 8.75
N TYR A 94 10.15 10.83 8.28
CA TYR A 94 8.82 10.47 8.80
C TYR A 94 8.46 9.02 8.49
N LEU A 95 8.61 8.58 7.24
CA LEU A 95 8.26 7.22 6.82
C LEU A 95 9.16 6.15 7.45
N ALA A 96 10.45 6.47 7.65
CA ALA A 96 11.38 5.58 8.37
C ALA A 96 11.05 5.47 9.87
N GLY A 97 10.38 6.47 10.44
CA GLY A 97 9.91 6.46 11.84
C GLY A 97 8.54 5.83 12.05
N CYS A 98 7.85 5.40 10.98
CA CYS A 98 6.57 4.70 11.11
C CYS A 98 6.75 3.32 11.74
N SER A 99 5.80 2.94 12.60
CA SER A 99 5.69 1.59 13.15
C SER A 99 5.59 0.54 12.02
N SER A 100 5.94 -0.70 12.29
CA SER A 100 5.65 -1.80 11.37
C SER A 100 4.15 -1.99 11.26
N TRP A 101 3.63 -2.15 10.02
CA TRP A 101 2.23 -2.47 9.81
C TRP A 101 1.85 -3.80 10.46
N GLU A 102 2.72 -4.79 10.37
CA GLU A 102 2.51 -6.12 10.95
C GLU A 102 2.39 -6.03 12.47
N GLU A 103 3.30 -5.31 13.14
CA GLU A 103 3.25 -5.10 14.60
C GLU A 103 2.00 -4.32 15.04
N TYR A 104 1.60 -3.32 14.24
CA TYR A 104 0.39 -2.56 14.50
C TYR A 104 -0.86 -3.43 14.38
N LEU A 105 -0.92 -4.30 13.36
CA LEU A 105 -2.03 -5.24 13.17
C LEU A 105 -2.12 -6.23 14.34
N ASP A 106 -0.98 -6.76 14.78
CA ASP A 106 -0.92 -7.69 15.95
C ASP A 106 -1.36 -7.00 17.24
N ALA A 107 -1.02 -5.72 17.42
CA ALA A 107 -1.50 -4.93 18.55
C ALA A 107 -3.01 -4.64 18.48
N CYS A 108 -3.60 -4.57 17.28
CA CYS A 108 -5.05 -4.41 17.12
C CYS A 108 -5.84 -5.67 17.45
N THR A 109 -5.26 -6.85 17.23
CA THR A 109 -5.89 -8.13 17.51
C THR A 109 -4.86 -9.17 17.93
N PRO A 110 -5.04 -9.79 19.12
CA PRO A 110 -4.12 -10.83 19.58
C PRO A 110 -4.33 -12.16 18.87
N LYS A 111 -5.36 -12.29 18.06
CA LYS A 111 -5.75 -13.52 17.39
C LYS A 111 -6.14 -13.27 15.94
N HIS A 112 -5.41 -13.88 15.05
CA HIS A 112 -5.63 -13.75 13.62
C HIS A 112 -6.50 -14.91 13.09
N GLU A 113 -7.76 -14.63 12.86
CA GLU A 113 -8.74 -15.62 12.36
C GLU A 113 -9.12 -15.30 10.90
N SER A 114 -8.32 -15.76 9.96
CA SER A 114 -8.65 -15.68 8.53
C SER A 114 -9.04 -17.04 8.00
N ARG A 115 -10.19 -17.14 7.31
CA ARG A 115 -10.64 -18.39 6.68
C ARG A 115 -9.95 -18.67 5.36
N LEU A 116 -9.63 -17.62 4.64
CA LEU A 116 -8.98 -17.68 3.34
C LEU A 116 -7.98 -16.53 3.21
N ILE A 117 -6.72 -16.87 2.93
CA ILE A 117 -5.64 -15.91 2.70
C ILE A 117 -5.20 -15.98 1.25
N HIS A 118 -5.20 -14.84 0.58
CA HIS A 118 -4.65 -14.73 -0.76
C HIS A 118 -3.16 -14.40 -0.71
N LEU A 119 -2.37 -15.21 -1.40
CA LEU A 119 -0.95 -15.00 -1.63
C LEU A 119 -0.76 -14.43 -3.03
N VAL A 120 -0.29 -13.19 -3.10
CA VAL A 120 -0.10 -12.48 -4.37
C VAL A 120 1.27 -11.84 -4.41
N GLY A 121 1.90 -11.86 -5.57
CA GLY A 121 3.20 -11.25 -5.78
C GLY A 121 3.20 -10.29 -6.98
N ARG A 122 4.00 -9.24 -6.89
CA ARG A 122 4.14 -8.25 -7.95
C ARG A 122 5.59 -7.79 -8.09
N LYS A 123 6.01 -7.68 -9.35
CA LYS A 123 7.28 -7.02 -9.70
C LYS A 123 7.04 -5.52 -9.79
N PHE A 124 7.94 -4.76 -9.23
CA PHE A 124 7.95 -3.30 -9.34
C PHE A 124 9.37 -2.79 -9.59
N LYS A 125 9.48 -1.62 -10.19
CA LYS A 125 10.77 -1.00 -10.45
C LYS A 125 11.16 -0.11 -9.28
N ALA A 126 12.29 -0.39 -8.67
CA ALA A 126 12.93 0.48 -7.69
C ALA A 126 14.26 0.97 -8.24
N LYS A 127 14.60 2.21 -7.96
CA LYS A 127 15.96 2.73 -8.23
C LYS A 127 16.74 2.61 -6.94
N VAL A 128 17.53 1.55 -6.82
CA VAL A 128 18.42 1.35 -5.69
C VAL A 128 19.78 1.95 -6.03
N ASN A 129 20.10 3.11 -5.43
CA ASN A 129 21.36 3.85 -5.62
C ASN A 129 21.71 4.20 -7.08
N ASP A 130 22.89 4.71 -7.35
CA ASP A 130 23.36 5.15 -8.67
C ASP A 130 23.53 4.03 -9.72
N SER A 131 23.21 2.78 -9.38
CA SER A 131 23.39 1.59 -10.22
C SER A 131 22.29 1.34 -11.25
N GLY A 132 21.25 2.19 -11.31
CA GLY A 132 20.16 2.06 -12.30
C GLY A 132 18.83 1.57 -11.75
N GLU A 133 17.87 1.27 -12.64
CA GLU A 133 16.59 0.69 -12.26
C GLU A 133 16.73 -0.81 -12.01
N HIS A 134 16.42 -1.25 -10.80
CA HIS A 134 16.31 -2.65 -10.45
C HIS A 134 14.85 -3.07 -10.39
N SER A 135 14.56 -4.27 -10.88
CA SER A 135 13.27 -4.90 -10.67
C SER A 135 13.27 -5.55 -9.29
N MET A 136 12.32 -5.19 -8.45
CA MET A 136 12.08 -5.80 -7.15
C MET A 136 10.77 -6.58 -7.15
N TYR A 137 10.61 -7.44 -6.17
CA TYR A 137 9.42 -8.26 -6.01
C TYR A 137 8.78 -8.01 -4.65
N LEU A 138 7.47 -7.81 -4.64
CA LEU A 138 6.67 -7.70 -3.44
C LEU A 138 5.76 -8.91 -3.33
N ALA A 139 5.91 -9.68 -2.27
CA ALA A 139 4.99 -10.72 -1.86
C ALA A 139 4.02 -10.17 -0.81
N LEU A 140 2.75 -10.47 -0.95
CA LEU A 140 1.67 -10.03 -0.07
C LEU A 140 0.81 -11.24 0.35
N ALA A 141 0.45 -11.27 1.64
CA ALA A 141 -0.61 -12.11 2.17
C ALA A 141 -1.80 -11.23 2.54
N ILE A 142 -2.98 -11.51 1.99
CA ILE A 142 -4.15 -10.64 2.09
C ILE A 142 -5.35 -11.46 2.56
N ASP A 143 -6.04 -10.98 3.61
CA ASP A 143 -7.29 -11.57 4.06
C ASP A 143 -8.40 -11.42 3.02
N ALA A 144 -9.07 -12.49 2.67
CA ALA A 144 -10.09 -12.49 1.61
C ALA A 144 -11.35 -11.71 1.98
N LEU A 145 -11.72 -11.69 3.25
CA LEU A 145 -12.92 -11.01 3.73
C LEU A 145 -12.75 -9.48 3.71
N SER A 146 -11.74 -9.01 4.42
CA SER A 146 -11.52 -7.58 4.65
C SER A 146 -10.67 -6.91 3.58
N THR A 147 -9.89 -7.69 2.82
CA THR A 147 -8.81 -7.22 1.95
C THR A 147 -7.65 -6.55 2.69
N VAL A 148 -7.51 -6.83 3.98
CA VAL A 148 -6.37 -6.37 4.79
C VAL A 148 -5.11 -7.13 4.39
N VAL A 149 -4.01 -6.41 4.24
CA VAL A 149 -2.68 -7.00 4.09
C VAL A 149 -2.24 -7.52 5.45
N LEU A 150 -2.10 -8.83 5.58
CA LEU A 150 -1.71 -9.51 6.82
C LEU A 150 -0.20 -9.51 7.02
N GLY A 151 0.54 -9.49 5.92
CA GLY A 151 1.98 -9.43 5.91
C GLY A 151 2.51 -9.18 4.49
N PHE A 152 3.74 -8.73 4.39
CA PHE A 152 4.42 -8.49 3.12
C PHE A 152 5.92 -8.73 3.22
N GLU A 153 6.53 -9.11 2.11
CA GLU A 153 7.98 -9.27 1.99
C GLU A 153 8.46 -8.65 0.69
N ILE A 154 9.67 -8.07 0.71
CA ILE A 154 10.28 -7.46 -0.45
C ILE A 154 11.59 -8.18 -0.75
N GLY A 155 11.75 -8.62 -1.99
CA GLY A 155 12.98 -9.24 -2.49
C GLY A 155 13.40 -8.69 -3.84
N ASP A 156 14.60 -9.06 -4.29
CA ASP A 156 15.11 -8.65 -5.60
C ASP A 156 14.39 -9.37 -6.75
N CYS A 157 13.88 -10.57 -6.49
CA CYS A 157 13.11 -11.35 -7.45
C CYS A 157 12.12 -12.27 -6.73
N GLU A 158 11.21 -12.86 -7.49
CA GLU A 158 10.37 -13.94 -6.99
C GLU A 158 11.25 -15.17 -6.67
N SER A 159 11.30 -15.51 -5.40
CA SER A 159 12.09 -16.65 -4.92
C SER A 159 11.38 -17.36 -3.77
N GLU A 160 11.74 -18.61 -3.54
CA GLU A 160 11.22 -19.39 -2.43
C GLU A 160 11.52 -18.71 -1.09
N ASN A 161 12.71 -18.12 -0.93
CA ASN A 161 13.12 -17.45 0.28
C ASN A 161 12.20 -16.27 0.66
N VAL A 162 11.71 -15.50 -0.32
CA VAL A 162 10.77 -14.39 -0.09
C VAL A 162 9.45 -14.93 0.46
N TRP A 163 8.95 -16.02 -0.09
CA TRP A 163 7.72 -16.63 0.37
C TRP A 163 7.89 -17.34 1.72
N LEU A 164 8.99 -18.06 1.91
CA LEU A 164 9.31 -18.67 3.20
C LEU A 164 9.42 -17.62 4.31
N SER A 165 10.13 -16.51 4.06
CA SER A 165 10.25 -15.41 5.03
C SER A 165 8.89 -14.82 5.41
N LEU A 166 8.04 -14.56 4.44
CA LEU A 166 6.69 -14.03 4.70
C LEU A 166 5.83 -15.03 5.49
N LEU A 167 5.77 -16.28 5.04
CA LEU A 167 4.91 -17.30 5.63
C LEU A 167 5.39 -17.70 7.03
N ASP A 168 6.70 -17.80 7.25
CA ASP A 168 7.28 -18.10 8.56
C ASP A 168 6.96 -16.99 9.57
N ARG A 169 7.11 -15.72 9.20
CA ARG A 169 6.67 -14.61 10.06
C ARG A 169 5.19 -14.68 10.39
N MET A 170 4.34 -15.01 9.42
CA MET A 170 2.90 -15.19 9.66
C MET A 170 2.64 -16.33 10.66
N ASN A 171 3.33 -17.46 10.49
CA ASN A 171 3.23 -18.59 11.41
C ASN A 171 3.67 -18.21 12.84
N CYS A 172 4.79 -17.50 12.98
CA CYS A 172 5.29 -16.99 14.25
C CYS A 172 4.30 -16.02 14.94
N ARG A 173 3.55 -15.25 14.15
CA ARG A 173 2.48 -14.34 14.62
C ARG A 173 1.17 -15.05 14.95
N GLY A 174 1.13 -16.38 14.83
CA GLY A 174 -0.01 -17.20 15.22
C GLY A 174 -1.16 -17.22 14.20
N PHE A 175 -0.88 -16.94 12.93
CA PHE A 175 -1.88 -17.13 11.87
C PHE A 175 -2.19 -18.62 11.73
N ALA A 176 -3.44 -18.99 12.00
CA ALA A 176 -3.98 -20.30 11.70
C ALA A 176 -4.99 -20.14 10.55
N CYS A 177 -4.60 -20.53 9.34
CA CYS A 177 -5.48 -20.44 8.18
C CYS A 177 -5.67 -21.84 7.57
N PRO A 178 -6.91 -22.31 7.45
CA PRO A 178 -7.16 -23.61 6.83
C PRO A 178 -6.97 -23.59 5.32
N THR A 179 -7.09 -22.42 4.67
CA THR A 179 -7.09 -22.32 3.21
C THR A 179 -6.28 -21.13 2.72
N PHE A 180 -5.32 -21.38 1.85
CA PHE A 180 -4.59 -20.37 1.11
C PHE A 180 -4.99 -20.37 -0.36
N MET A 181 -5.03 -19.21 -0.97
CA MET A 181 -5.24 -19.08 -2.41
C MET A 181 -4.00 -18.47 -3.05
N SER A 182 -3.46 -19.13 -4.05
CA SER A 182 -2.31 -18.66 -4.83
C SER A 182 -2.59 -18.66 -6.32
N TYR A 183 -1.72 -18.03 -7.11
CA TYR A 183 -1.79 -18.09 -8.57
C TYR A 183 -1.18 -19.37 -9.16
N GLY A 184 -0.90 -20.39 -8.33
CA GLY A 184 -0.37 -21.68 -8.78
C GLY A 184 1.12 -21.65 -9.12
N PHE A 185 1.87 -20.69 -8.59
CA PHE A 185 3.32 -20.70 -8.73
C PHE A 185 3.93 -21.76 -7.81
N LYS A 186 4.71 -22.64 -8.39
CA LYS A 186 5.36 -23.74 -7.66
C LYS A 186 6.14 -23.26 -6.43
N VAL A 187 6.80 -22.11 -6.54
CA VAL A 187 7.59 -21.51 -5.47
C VAL A 187 6.74 -21.19 -4.23
N VAL A 188 5.49 -20.73 -4.44
CA VAL A 188 4.53 -20.45 -3.35
C VAL A 188 4.02 -21.75 -2.73
N GLU A 189 3.71 -22.73 -3.57
CA GLU A 189 3.21 -24.01 -3.10
C GLU A 189 4.25 -24.78 -2.29
N ASP A 190 5.51 -24.74 -2.73
CA ASP A 190 6.59 -25.42 -2.02
C ASP A 190 6.85 -24.74 -0.67
N ALA A 191 6.83 -23.41 -0.61
CA ALA A 191 6.93 -22.66 0.65
C ALA A 191 5.75 -22.93 1.59
N LEU A 192 4.51 -23.02 1.07
CA LEU A 192 3.32 -23.37 1.86
C LEU A 192 3.43 -24.78 2.47
N LYS A 193 3.88 -25.76 1.72
CA LYS A 193 4.07 -27.13 2.21
C LYS A 193 5.05 -27.21 3.37
N VAL A 194 6.05 -26.31 3.38
CA VAL A 194 7.05 -26.25 4.44
C VAL A 194 6.47 -25.62 5.69
N VAL A 195 5.81 -24.45 5.56
CA VAL A 195 5.39 -23.65 6.73
C VAL A 195 3.99 -24.04 7.22
N PHE A 196 3.06 -24.34 6.29
CA PHE A 196 1.67 -24.69 6.60
C PHE A 196 1.27 -26.03 5.97
N PRO A 197 1.90 -27.16 6.38
CA PRO A 197 1.73 -28.47 5.71
C PRO A 197 0.31 -29.03 5.76
N TYR A 198 -0.52 -28.59 6.70
CA TYR A 198 -1.90 -29.05 6.88
C TYR A 198 -2.94 -28.10 6.27
N SER A 199 -2.52 -27.02 5.64
CA SER A 199 -3.44 -26.09 4.99
C SER A 199 -3.82 -26.57 3.59
N GLU A 200 -5.03 -26.19 3.18
CA GLU A 200 -5.47 -26.39 1.81
C GLU A 200 -4.96 -25.26 0.92
N THR A 201 -4.52 -25.60 -0.28
CA THR A 201 -4.13 -24.59 -1.27
C THR A 201 -5.12 -24.61 -2.43
N LEU A 202 -5.79 -23.48 -2.64
CA LEU A 202 -6.62 -23.21 -3.81
C LEU A 202 -5.82 -22.43 -4.85
N HIS A 203 -6.00 -22.78 -6.13
CA HIS A 203 -5.34 -22.07 -7.22
C HIS A 203 -6.32 -21.09 -7.86
N ASN A 204 -5.96 -19.82 -7.85
CA ASN A 204 -6.71 -18.77 -8.54
C ASN A 204 -5.97 -18.36 -9.81
N PHE A 205 -6.30 -18.99 -10.90
CA PHE A 205 -5.78 -18.62 -12.20
C PHE A 205 -6.63 -17.49 -12.79
N THR A 206 -6.19 -16.24 -12.65
CA THR A 206 -6.87 -15.12 -13.29
C THR A 206 -6.62 -15.14 -14.80
N ARG A 207 -7.56 -14.59 -15.59
CA ARG A 207 -7.37 -14.38 -17.02
C ARG A 207 -6.08 -13.61 -17.31
N THR A 208 -5.76 -12.62 -16.49
CA THR A 208 -4.54 -11.82 -16.59
C THR A 208 -3.27 -12.66 -16.47
N TYR A 209 -3.27 -13.67 -15.61
CA TYR A 209 -2.16 -14.62 -15.46
C TYR A 209 -1.96 -15.44 -16.75
N TYR A 210 -3.03 -15.98 -17.31
CA TYR A 210 -2.97 -16.72 -18.58
C TYR A 210 -2.56 -15.86 -19.74
N ASP A 211 -3.12 -14.66 -19.85
CA ASP A 211 -2.73 -13.70 -20.89
C ASP A 211 -1.23 -13.35 -20.79
N LYS A 212 -0.68 -13.30 -19.59
CA LYS A 212 0.74 -13.03 -19.35
C LYS A 212 1.61 -14.23 -19.70
N GLN A 213 1.27 -15.43 -19.24
CA GLN A 213 1.98 -16.65 -19.61
C GLN A 213 1.92 -16.90 -21.12
N LEU A 214 0.77 -16.76 -21.74
CA LEU A 214 0.63 -16.85 -23.18
C LEU A 214 1.46 -15.82 -23.93
N LYS A 215 1.57 -14.59 -23.41
CA LYS A 215 2.43 -13.55 -24.00
C LYS A 215 3.92 -13.87 -23.87
N GLU A 216 4.34 -14.41 -22.75
CA GLU A 216 5.74 -14.80 -22.52
C GLU A 216 6.14 -15.99 -23.36
N GLU A 217 5.29 -17.02 -23.46
CA GLU A 217 5.55 -18.26 -24.22
C GLU A 217 5.38 -18.09 -25.74
N LEU A 218 4.46 -17.20 -26.17
CA LEU A 218 4.12 -16.98 -27.58
C LEU A 218 4.73 -15.69 -28.14
N SER A 219 5.80 -15.20 -27.55
CA SER A 219 6.46 -13.93 -27.95
C SER A 219 6.84 -13.88 -29.45
N HIS A 220 6.96 -15.03 -30.11
CA HIS A 220 7.43 -15.17 -31.50
C HIS A 220 6.34 -15.37 -32.55
N SER A 221 5.05 -15.51 -32.19
CA SER A 221 3.97 -15.73 -33.14
C SER A 221 2.68 -15.00 -32.76
N PHE A 222 2.50 -13.81 -33.29
CA PHE A 222 1.31 -12.97 -33.03
C PHE A 222 0.00 -13.64 -33.44
N ASP A 223 -0.03 -14.31 -34.59
CA ASP A 223 -1.23 -14.93 -35.13
C ASP A 223 -1.66 -16.16 -34.31
N THR A 224 -0.70 -16.98 -33.91
CA THR A 224 -0.97 -18.16 -33.06
C THR A 224 -1.48 -17.73 -31.68
N ARG A 225 -0.93 -16.65 -31.11
CA ARG A 225 -1.40 -16.10 -29.83
C ARG A 225 -2.84 -15.60 -29.93
N LYS A 226 -3.21 -14.94 -31.01
CA LYS A 226 -4.56 -14.43 -31.24
C LYS A 226 -5.57 -15.58 -31.32
N LEU A 227 -5.25 -16.63 -32.09
CA LEU A 227 -6.09 -17.82 -32.21
C LEU A 227 -6.31 -18.54 -30.86
N ILE A 228 -5.25 -18.66 -30.03
CA ILE A 228 -5.37 -19.27 -28.69
C ILE A 228 -6.23 -18.42 -27.77
N LEU A 229 -6.04 -17.09 -27.78
CA LEU A 229 -6.82 -16.18 -26.96
C LEU A 229 -8.31 -16.15 -27.40
N GLU A 230 -8.59 -16.29 -28.67
CA GLU A 230 -9.96 -16.42 -29.18
C GLU A 230 -10.57 -17.76 -28.76
N ALA A 231 -9.89 -18.87 -28.95
CA ALA A 231 -10.33 -20.20 -28.51
C ALA A 231 -10.58 -20.26 -27.00
N VAL A 232 -9.70 -19.64 -26.22
CA VAL A 232 -9.84 -19.50 -24.77
C VAL A 232 -11.07 -18.66 -24.41
N ARG A 233 -11.31 -17.57 -25.14
CA ARG A 233 -12.48 -16.70 -24.94
C ARG A 233 -13.78 -17.41 -25.25
N ASP A 234 -13.83 -18.14 -26.36
CA ASP A 234 -15.03 -18.84 -26.81
C ASP A 234 -15.41 -19.97 -25.85
N ASN A 235 -14.42 -20.69 -25.33
CA ASN A 235 -14.66 -21.66 -24.25
C ASN A 235 -15.18 -21.05 -22.94
N ILE A 236 -14.73 -19.84 -22.60
CA ILE A 236 -15.21 -19.12 -21.40
C ILE A 236 -16.69 -18.75 -21.56
N ASN A 237 -17.09 -18.29 -22.75
CA ASN A 237 -18.41 -17.74 -22.98
C ASN A 237 -19.47 -18.84 -23.19
N ASP A 238 -19.18 -19.86 -23.96
CA ASP A 238 -20.19 -20.79 -24.47
C ASP A 238 -20.02 -22.25 -23.99
N GLY A 239 -18.85 -22.64 -23.48
CA GLY A 239 -18.52 -24.01 -23.16
C GLY A 239 -18.50 -24.95 -24.39
N SER A 240 -18.66 -24.39 -25.59
CA SER A 240 -18.91 -25.10 -26.85
C SER A 240 -17.65 -25.42 -27.63
N CYS A 241 -16.53 -24.76 -27.33
CA CYS A 241 -15.30 -24.97 -28.05
C CYS A 241 -14.54 -26.17 -27.50
N ARG A 242 -14.35 -27.18 -28.34
CA ARG A 242 -13.51 -28.32 -28.01
C ARG A 242 -12.05 -27.90 -28.11
N LEU A 243 -11.47 -27.53 -26.98
CA LEU A 243 -10.02 -27.20 -26.87
C LEU A 243 -9.14 -28.30 -27.49
N GLU A 244 -9.63 -29.53 -27.50
CA GLU A 244 -8.99 -30.70 -28.10
C GLU A 244 -8.81 -30.53 -29.60
N ASP A 245 -9.72 -29.87 -30.31
CA ASP A 245 -9.64 -29.63 -31.77
C ASP A 245 -8.49 -28.68 -32.10
N TYR A 246 -8.14 -27.78 -31.19
CA TYR A 246 -7.00 -26.89 -31.34
C TYR A 246 -5.65 -27.54 -30.98
N LEU A 247 -5.66 -28.65 -30.21
CA LEU A 247 -4.43 -29.39 -29.88
C LEU A 247 -3.78 -30.02 -31.12
N VAL A 248 -4.56 -30.28 -32.16
CA VAL A 248 -4.08 -30.86 -33.42
C VAL A 248 -3.25 -29.82 -34.21
N ILE A 249 -3.55 -28.54 -34.05
CA ILE A 249 -2.89 -27.43 -34.76
C ILE A 249 -1.48 -27.21 -34.19
N PHE A 250 -1.25 -27.53 -32.93
CA PHE A 250 0.02 -27.28 -32.27
C PHE A 250 0.98 -28.47 -32.38
N LYS A 251 2.05 -28.29 -33.13
CA LYS A 251 3.13 -29.28 -33.24
C LYS A 251 3.99 -29.32 -31.96
N ASP A 252 4.03 -28.23 -31.20
CA ASP A 252 4.85 -28.07 -30.00
C ASP A 252 4.16 -28.68 -28.76
N LYS A 253 4.90 -29.54 -28.04
CA LYS A 253 4.43 -30.16 -26.80
C LYS A 253 4.14 -29.11 -25.70
N ARG A 254 4.91 -28.02 -25.63
CA ARG A 254 4.69 -26.92 -24.69
C ARG A 254 3.35 -26.25 -24.92
N MET A 255 3.03 -25.95 -26.18
CA MET A 255 1.77 -25.32 -26.54
C MET A 255 0.58 -26.22 -26.19
N LYS A 256 0.70 -27.55 -26.44
CA LYS A 256 -0.33 -28.51 -26.02
C LYS A 256 -0.54 -28.47 -24.51
N GLN A 257 0.53 -28.36 -23.72
CA GLN A 257 0.42 -28.32 -22.27
C GLN A 257 -0.25 -27.01 -21.78
N ILE A 258 0.05 -25.87 -22.41
CA ILE A 258 -0.59 -24.59 -22.09
C ILE A 258 -2.10 -24.65 -22.35
N VAL A 259 -2.51 -25.24 -23.47
CA VAL A 259 -3.93 -25.39 -23.81
C VAL A 259 -4.63 -26.38 -22.87
N LEU A 260 -3.96 -27.47 -22.49
CA LEU A 260 -4.49 -28.41 -21.50
C LEU A 260 -4.63 -27.82 -20.12
N ASN A 261 -3.64 -27.05 -19.67
CA ASN A 261 -3.69 -26.33 -18.41
C ASN A 261 -4.81 -25.27 -18.43
N SER A 262 -5.10 -24.67 -19.59
CA SER A 262 -6.24 -23.75 -19.74
C SER A 262 -7.58 -24.47 -19.58
N LYS A 263 -7.73 -25.70 -20.03
CA LYS A 263 -8.94 -26.50 -19.81
C LYS A 263 -9.21 -26.75 -18.33
N GLU A 264 -8.19 -27.13 -17.58
CA GLU A 264 -8.29 -27.31 -16.13
C GLU A 264 -8.66 -26.02 -15.41
N TYR A 265 -8.10 -24.89 -15.84
CA TYR A 265 -8.48 -23.57 -15.37
C TYR A 265 -9.97 -23.28 -15.58
N PHE A 266 -10.51 -23.54 -16.77
CA PHE A 266 -11.91 -23.28 -17.07
C PHE A 266 -12.86 -24.18 -16.31
N LEU A 267 -12.52 -25.46 -16.17
CA LEU A 267 -13.31 -26.40 -15.37
C LEU A 267 -13.37 -25.95 -13.90
N ARG A 268 -12.25 -25.56 -13.33
CA ARG A 268 -12.20 -25.01 -11.96
C ARG A 268 -13.01 -23.71 -11.86
N ARG A 269 -12.91 -22.80 -12.83
CA ARG A 269 -13.66 -21.55 -12.83
C ARG A 269 -15.19 -21.76 -12.92
N LEU A 270 -15.64 -22.78 -13.63
CA LEU A 270 -17.05 -23.16 -13.64
C LEU A 270 -17.52 -23.70 -12.29
N GLN A 271 -16.66 -24.41 -11.56
CA GLN A 271 -16.90 -24.84 -10.19
C GLN A 271 -16.81 -23.67 -9.19
N GLU A 272 -15.97 -22.68 -9.48
CA GLU A 272 -15.64 -21.52 -8.62
C GLU A 272 -16.44 -20.25 -8.94
N ARG A 273 -17.59 -20.34 -9.64
CA ARG A 273 -18.42 -19.17 -9.99
C ARG A 273 -18.70 -18.22 -8.81
N MET A 274 -18.57 -18.70 -7.59
CA MET A 274 -18.72 -17.90 -6.36
C MET A 274 -17.46 -17.13 -5.95
N ILE A 275 -16.27 -17.50 -6.43
CA ILE A 275 -14.98 -16.89 -6.02
C ILE A 275 -14.57 -15.71 -6.92
N GLN A 276 -15.31 -15.39 -7.98
CA GLN A 276 -14.91 -14.39 -8.97
C GLN A 276 -14.76 -12.95 -8.39
N GLN A 277 -15.49 -12.61 -7.35
CA GLN A 277 -15.51 -11.26 -6.81
C GLN A 277 -14.29 -10.90 -5.92
N PRO A 278 -13.73 -11.78 -5.09
CA PRO A 278 -12.51 -11.47 -4.36
C PRO A 278 -11.36 -11.07 -5.28
N CYS A 279 -11.20 -11.74 -6.43
CA CYS A 279 -10.12 -11.47 -7.38
C CYS A 279 -10.15 -10.05 -7.94
N THR A 280 -11.32 -9.53 -8.30
CA THR A 280 -11.44 -8.16 -8.83
C THR A 280 -11.08 -7.10 -7.79
N ARG A 281 -11.37 -7.35 -6.52
CA ARG A 281 -10.98 -6.46 -5.42
C ARG A 281 -9.47 -6.46 -5.19
N PHE A 282 -8.81 -7.62 -5.30
CA PHE A 282 -7.35 -7.73 -5.19
C PHE A 282 -6.65 -7.13 -6.41
N GLU A 283 -7.18 -7.32 -7.60
CA GLU A 283 -6.65 -6.67 -8.81
C GLU A 283 -6.75 -5.15 -8.69
N GLY A 284 -7.82 -4.63 -8.10
CA GLY A 284 -7.95 -3.21 -7.77
C GLY A 284 -6.87 -2.70 -6.81
N LEU A 285 -6.58 -3.47 -5.75
CA LEU A 285 -5.50 -3.18 -4.81
C LEU A 285 -4.14 -3.20 -5.50
N LEU A 286 -3.85 -4.27 -6.24
CA LEU A 286 -2.58 -4.43 -6.96
C LEU A 286 -2.41 -3.39 -8.07
N GLY A 287 -3.47 -3.07 -8.79
CA GLY A 287 -3.45 -2.02 -9.80
C GLY A 287 -3.24 -0.61 -9.21
N ALA A 288 -3.81 -0.34 -8.03
CA ALA A 288 -3.54 0.90 -7.30
C ALA A 288 -2.08 0.94 -6.83
N PHE A 289 -1.55 -0.18 -6.36
CA PHE A 289 -0.16 -0.35 -5.97
C PHE A 289 0.78 -0.05 -7.14
N GLU A 290 0.62 -0.72 -8.29
CA GLU A 290 1.46 -0.52 -9.48
C GLU A 290 1.48 0.95 -9.92
N LYS A 291 0.30 1.56 -10.07
CA LYS A 291 0.18 2.97 -10.46
C LYS A 291 0.85 3.94 -9.48
N ARG A 292 0.93 3.56 -8.21
CA ARG A 292 1.55 4.37 -7.16
C ARG A 292 3.05 4.19 -7.11
N PHE A 293 3.51 2.94 -7.15
CA PHE A 293 4.93 2.62 -7.05
C PHE A 293 5.73 3.22 -8.19
N GLU A 294 5.19 3.27 -9.40
CA GLU A 294 5.82 3.99 -10.53
C GLU A 294 6.05 5.48 -10.22
N LYS A 295 5.22 6.08 -9.39
CA LYS A 295 5.28 7.51 -9.02
C LYS A 295 6.10 7.80 -7.77
N PHE A 296 6.39 6.79 -6.95
CA PHE A 296 7.18 6.97 -5.74
C PHE A 296 8.67 7.11 -6.03
N HIS A 297 9.12 8.33 -6.29
CA HIS A 297 10.55 8.61 -6.46
C HIS A 297 11.41 8.27 -5.22
N MET A 298 10.80 8.05 -4.06
CA MET A 298 11.50 7.72 -2.81
C MET A 298 11.95 6.26 -2.70
N ILE A 299 11.41 5.36 -3.52
CA ILE A 299 11.80 3.94 -3.57
C ILE A 299 13.27 3.74 -3.95
N LYS A 300 13.95 4.81 -4.37
CA LYS A 300 15.36 4.77 -4.81
C LYS A 300 16.36 4.31 -3.75
N TYR A 301 16.01 4.38 -2.46
CA TYR A 301 17.01 4.18 -1.39
C TYR A 301 16.71 2.98 -0.51
N ASP A 302 15.47 2.87 -0.04
CA ASP A 302 14.95 1.76 0.73
C ASP A 302 13.44 1.69 0.47
N PRO A 303 12.94 0.65 -0.22
CA PRO A 303 11.52 0.54 -0.54
C PRO A 303 10.68 0.19 0.69
N TYR A 304 11.24 -0.47 1.71
CA TYR A 304 10.47 -0.99 2.83
C TYR A 304 9.66 0.08 3.58
N PRO A 305 10.23 1.22 4.02
CA PRO A 305 9.45 2.23 4.74
C PRO A 305 8.30 2.81 3.92
N VAL A 306 8.49 2.97 2.62
CA VAL A 306 7.47 3.50 1.71
C VAL A 306 6.34 2.49 1.52
N VAL A 307 6.67 1.22 1.31
CA VAL A 307 5.70 0.12 1.16
C VAL A 307 4.92 -0.05 2.45
N ASN A 308 5.60 -0.13 3.59
CA ASN A 308 5.01 -0.26 4.91
C ASN A 308 4.00 0.86 5.20
N ALA A 309 4.42 2.10 5.04
CA ALA A 309 3.56 3.26 5.27
C ALA A 309 2.39 3.34 4.28
N TRP A 310 2.61 2.96 3.00
CA TRP A 310 1.55 2.95 2.02
C TRP A 310 0.51 1.86 2.30
N ILE A 311 0.95 0.66 2.69
CA ILE A 311 0.05 -0.41 3.14
C ILE A 311 -0.78 0.08 4.33
N ALA A 312 -0.14 0.62 5.37
CA ALA A 312 -0.83 1.15 6.53
C ALA A 312 -1.85 2.24 6.16
N TRP A 313 -1.44 3.23 5.35
CA TRP A 313 -2.34 4.27 4.87
C TRP A 313 -3.54 3.67 4.13
N TRP A 314 -3.31 2.74 3.19
CA TRP A 314 -4.38 2.11 2.41
C TRP A 314 -5.31 1.26 3.25
N MET A 315 -4.80 0.60 4.29
CA MET A 315 -5.62 -0.23 5.18
C MET A 315 -6.47 0.60 6.14
N LEU A 316 -6.01 1.79 6.49
CA LEU A 316 -6.67 2.71 7.42
C LEU A 316 -7.56 3.74 6.71
N ASP A 317 -7.40 3.92 5.39
CA ASP A 317 -8.20 4.83 4.59
C ASP A 317 -9.66 4.36 4.49
N PRO A 318 -10.64 5.24 4.75
CA PRO A 318 -12.04 4.87 4.70
C PRO A 318 -12.49 4.40 3.30
N LEU A 319 -13.23 3.31 3.27
CA LEU A 319 -13.96 2.85 2.11
C LEU A 319 -15.22 3.72 1.88
N PRO A 320 -15.89 3.61 0.72
CA PRO A 320 -17.14 4.34 0.46
C PRO A 320 -18.26 4.10 1.50
N ILE A 321 -18.17 3.00 2.25
CA ILE A 321 -19.07 2.68 3.38
C ILE A 321 -18.77 3.48 4.65
N GLY A 322 -17.74 4.34 4.66
CA GLY A 322 -17.32 5.14 5.81
C GLY A 322 -16.37 4.46 6.79
N PHE A 323 -16.03 3.19 6.59
CA PHE A 323 -15.12 2.43 7.46
C PHE A 323 -13.92 1.92 6.69
N SER A 324 -12.80 1.71 7.38
CA SER A 324 -11.57 1.20 6.79
C SER A 324 -11.58 -0.33 6.59
N ARG A 325 -10.60 -0.83 5.84
CA ARG A 325 -10.38 -2.26 5.69
C ARG A 325 -10.02 -2.92 7.02
N LEU A 326 -9.28 -2.20 7.86
CA LEU A 326 -8.96 -2.68 9.21
C LEU A 326 -10.23 -2.86 10.06
N SER A 327 -11.20 -1.94 9.99
CA SER A 327 -12.49 -2.10 10.68
C SER A 327 -13.22 -3.37 10.24
N LEU A 328 -13.20 -3.68 8.93
CA LEU A 328 -13.77 -4.93 8.41
C LEU A 328 -13.03 -6.17 8.90
N TYR A 329 -11.70 -6.10 9.02
CA TYR A 329 -10.89 -7.20 9.57
C TYR A 329 -11.19 -7.47 11.04
N LEU A 330 -11.28 -6.40 11.83
CA LEU A 330 -11.63 -6.47 13.25
C LEU A 330 -13.13 -6.80 13.49
N GLN A 331 -13.93 -6.85 12.42
CA GLN A 331 -15.38 -7.04 12.44
C GLN A 331 -16.08 -6.05 13.39
N CYS A 332 -15.50 -4.88 13.54
CA CYS A 332 -15.97 -3.83 14.45
C CYS A 332 -15.80 -2.45 13.79
N PRO A 333 -16.85 -1.60 13.76
CA PRO A 333 -16.69 -0.22 13.37
C PRO A 333 -15.66 0.49 14.24
N CYS A 334 -14.59 0.98 13.65
CA CYS A 334 -13.51 1.66 14.36
C CYS A 334 -13.16 2.98 13.70
N GLU A 335 -12.79 3.96 14.51
CA GLU A 335 -12.16 5.17 14.03
C GLU A 335 -10.67 4.88 13.74
N THR A 336 -10.29 4.98 12.48
CA THR A 336 -8.94 4.67 12.00
C THR A 336 -8.35 5.86 11.28
N HIS A 337 -7.11 6.23 11.63
CA HIS A 337 -6.37 7.31 10.97
C HIS A 337 -4.90 6.92 10.81
N PHE A 338 -4.33 7.21 9.66
CA PHE A 338 -2.91 6.98 9.40
C PHE A 338 -1.98 7.68 10.40
N ARG A 339 -2.36 8.85 10.89
CA ARG A 339 -1.59 9.56 11.94
C ARG A 339 -1.51 8.77 13.24
N ASN A 340 -2.59 8.08 13.61
CA ASN A 340 -2.64 7.25 14.81
C ASN A 340 -1.68 6.05 14.68
N PHE A 341 -1.60 5.47 13.48
CA PHE A 341 -0.65 4.40 13.17
C PHE A 341 0.80 4.83 13.46
N ASN A 342 1.22 6.01 12.97
CA ASN A 342 2.58 6.50 13.19
C ASN A 342 2.91 6.75 14.67
N CYS A 343 1.89 7.05 15.48
CA CYS A 343 2.04 7.23 16.92
C CYS A 343 1.83 5.93 17.71
N GLY A 344 1.58 4.79 17.06
CA GLY A 344 1.25 3.52 17.72
C GLY A 344 -0.10 3.53 18.43
N THR A 345 -0.97 4.51 18.14
CA THR A 345 -2.29 4.61 18.75
C THR A 345 -3.26 3.64 18.08
N LEU A 346 -3.81 2.72 18.86
CA LEU A 346 -4.74 1.72 18.36
C LEU A 346 -6.10 2.33 17.94
N PRO A 347 -6.82 1.71 17.02
CA PRO A 347 -8.13 2.15 16.59
C PRO A 347 -9.12 2.07 17.74
N ARG A 348 -10.03 3.04 17.81
CA ARG A 348 -11.07 3.08 18.84
C ARG A 348 -12.36 2.50 18.27
N PRO A 349 -12.96 1.50 18.92
CA PRO A 349 -14.28 1.02 18.56
C PRO A 349 -15.31 2.17 18.64
N LEU A 350 -16.16 2.27 17.64
CA LEU A 350 -17.26 3.22 17.61
C LEU A 350 -18.52 2.56 18.17
N GLN A 351 -19.10 3.19 19.18
CA GLN A 351 -20.39 2.78 19.73
C GLN A 351 -21.51 3.43 18.89
N LEU A 352 -21.81 2.85 17.76
CA LEU A 352 -22.89 3.32 16.88
C LEU A 352 -24.18 2.55 17.17
N PRO A 353 -25.35 3.22 17.16
CA PRO A 353 -26.63 2.55 17.23
C PRO A 353 -26.83 1.57 16.07
N LEU A 354 -27.51 0.44 16.29
CA LEU A 354 -27.79 -0.55 15.25
C LEU A 354 -28.66 -0.01 14.10
N ASP A 355 -29.46 1.01 14.38
CA ASP A 355 -30.32 1.70 13.41
C ASP A 355 -29.58 2.79 12.63
N ASP A 356 -28.35 3.12 13.00
CA ASP A 356 -27.52 4.05 12.24
C ASP A 356 -27.24 3.52 10.82
N PRO A 357 -27.45 4.33 9.77
CA PRO A 357 -27.24 3.90 8.39
C PRO A 357 -25.81 3.40 8.10
N ALA A 358 -24.79 4.01 8.71
CA ALA A 358 -23.40 3.58 8.53
C ALA A 358 -23.17 2.18 9.15
N THR A 359 -23.75 1.92 10.34
CA THR A 359 -23.69 0.60 10.99
C THR A 359 -24.38 -0.46 10.14
N ARG A 360 -25.57 -0.17 9.59
CA ARG A 360 -26.26 -1.08 8.67
C ARG A 360 -25.42 -1.39 7.43
N ASN A 361 -24.84 -0.37 6.80
CA ASN A 361 -23.99 -0.56 5.62
C ASN A 361 -22.75 -1.41 5.96
N PHE A 362 -22.16 -1.24 7.13
CA PHE A 362 -21.03 -2.04 7.59
C PHE A 362 -21.42 -3.51 7.75
N VAL A 363 -22.53 -3.81 8.43
CA VAL A 363 -23.02 -5.18 8.62
C VAL A 363 -23.38 -5.83 7.29
N VAL A 364 -24.05 -5.11 6.38
CA VAL A 364 -24.37 -5.60 5.04
C VAL A 364 -23.08 -5.92 4.26
N GLU A 365 -22.09 -5.03 4.29
CA GLU A 365 -20.81 -5.26 3.60
C GLU A 365 -20.09 -6.49 4.15
N LEU A 366 -20.05 -6.69 5.47
CA LEU A 366 -19.48 -7.90 6.08
C LEU A 366 -20.23 -9.15 5.63
N ALA A 367 -21.56 -9.13 5.63
CA ALA A 367 -22.38 -10.25 5.21
C ALA A 367 -22.15 -10.59 3.72
N VAL A 368 -22.17 -9.60 2.84
CA VAL A 368 -21.91 -9.78 1.41
C VAL A 368 -20.51 -10.36 1.16
N ARG A 369 -19.49 -9.89 1.86
CA ARG A 369 -18.12 -10.43 1.75
C ARG A 369 -18.02 -11.86 2.27
N SER A 370 -18.70 -12.16 3.38
CA SER A 370 -18.71 -13.52 3.96
C SER A 370 -19.34 -14.54 3.02
N LEU A 371 -20.40 -14.16 2.29
CA LEU A 371 -21.05 -15.02 1.28
C LEU A 371 -20.17 -15.30 0.06
N GLN A 372 -19.14 -14.50 -0.19
CA GLN A 372 -18.22 -14.64 -1.30
C GLN A 372 -17.02 -15.55 -0.98
N ILE A 373 -16.84 -15.92 0.30
CA ILE A 373 -15.80 -16.86 0.72
C ILE A 373 -16.38 -18.27 0.54
N PRO A 374 -15.68 -19.17 -0.16
CA PRO A 374 -16.15 -20.53 -0.33
C PRO A 374 -16.28 -21.19 1.06
N VAL A 375 -17.49 -21.67 1.33
CA VAL A 375 -17.76 -22.51 2.51
C VAL A 375 -17.66 -23.95 2.01
N LYS A 376 -16.82 -24.75 2.69
CA LYS A 376 -16.80 -26.20 2.49
C LYS A 376 -18.02 -26.85 3.10
#